data_c05fd1a012434b7701759443a4c0c108
#
_entry.id   c05fd1a012434b7701759443a4c0c108
#
_cell.length_a   1.000
_cell.length_b   1.000
_cell.length_c   1.000
_cell.angle_alpha   90.00
_cell.angle_beta   90.00
_cell.angle_gamma   90.00
#
_symmetry.space_group_name_H-M   'P 1'
#
loop_
_entity.id
_entity.type
_entity.pdbx_description
1 polymer ?
#
loop_
_entity_poly.entity_id
_entity_poly.type
_entity_poly.pdbx_seq_one_letter_code
_entity_poly.pdbx_strand_id
1 'polypeptide(L)'
;MAVNKNFVVKNGLEVGTDLILANTTNSRVGIGTSLPTDTLHVNGGIAGTDFVISGIATIPTLNSTTGTITNLSATTISTSISLSGEYNT
;
A
#
# COMPACT_ATOMS: atom_id res chain seq x y z
N MET A 1 23.02 32.43 10.21
CA MET A 1 21.90 31.75 10.89
C MET A 1 21.23 30.77 9.93
N ALA A 2 21.07 29.57 10.34
CA ALA A 2 20.36 28.60 9.53
C ALA A 2 18.85 28.80 9.68
N VAL A 3 18.16 28.78 8.57
CA VAL A 3 16.70 28.88 8.57
C VAL A 3 16.13 27.52 8.16
N ASN A 4 15.33 26.95 9.03
CA ASN A 4 14.63 25.71 8.72
C ASN A 4 13.42 26.05 7.86
N LYS A 5 13.43 25.64 6.61
CA LYS A 5 12.35 25.91 5.67
C LYS A 5 11.21 24.91 5.76
N ASN A 6 11.39 23.85 6.55
CA ASN A 6 10.38 22.83 6.72
C ASN A 6 9.43 23.23 7.84
N PHE A 7 8.18 22.84 7.69
CA PHE A 7 7.23 22.90 8.79
C PHE A 7 7.43 21.66 9.64
N VAL A 8 7.86 21.84 10.88
CA VAL A 8 8.25 20.73 11.76
C VAL A 8 7.19 20.53 12.82
N VAL A 9 6.67 19.31 12.89
CA VAL A 9 5.68 18.90 13.90
C VAL A 9 6.29 17.76 14.71
N LYS A 10 6.42 17.96 16.03
CA LYS A 10 7.08 16.99 16.89
C LYS A 10 6.12 16.19 17.78
N ASN A 11 4.91 16.68 17.96
CA ASN A 11 3.97 16.07 18.91
C ASN A 11 2.71 15.56 18.25
N GLY A 12 2.77 15.24 16.98
CA GLY A 12 1.63 14.73 16.26
C GLY A 12 0.96 15.80 15.41
N LEU A 13 0.21 15.37 14.44
CA LEU A 13 -0.52 16.23 13.52
C LEU A 13 -1.90 15.65 13.31
N GLU A 14 -2.92 16.47 13.46
CA GLU A 14 -4.28 16.09 13.20
C GLU A 14 -4.91 17.11 12.27
N VAL A 15 -5.39 16.64 11.11
CA VAL A 15 -6.09 17.47 10.14
C VAL A 15 -7.52 16.94 10.02
N GLY A 16 -8.50 17.76 10.39
CA GLY A 16 -9.83 17.24 10.64
C GLY A 16 -9.77 16.25 11.79
N THR A 17 -10.76 15.42 11.95
CA THR A 17 -10.69 14.41 13.01
C THR A 17 -10.00 13.15 12.51
N ASP A 18 -10.18 12.83 11.25
CA ASP A 18 -9.69 11.58 10.69
C ASP A 18 -9.11 11.72 9.28
N LEU A 19 -8.99 12.94 8.77
CA LEU A 19 -8.46 13.11 7.41
C LEU A 19 -6.99 12.72 7.35
N ILE A 20 -6.17 13.32 8.22
CA ILE A 20 -4.77 12.95 8.38
C ILE A 20 -4.48 12.94 9.88
N LEU A 21 -3.98 11.84 10.37
CA LEU A 21 -3.55 11.73 11.75
C LEU A 21 -2.15 11.16 11.81
N ALA A 22 -1.19 11.96 12.27
CA ALA A 22 0.14 11.49 12.57
C ALA A 22 0.26 11.35 14.09
N ASN A 23 0.24 10.12 14.58
CA ASN A 23 0.23 9.82 16.00
C ASN A 23 1.64 9.43 16.43
N THR A 24 2.30 10.31 17.17
CA THR A 24 3.67 10.06 17.61
C THR A 24 3.74 9.07 18.77
N THR A 25 2.66 8.92 19.54
CA THR A 25 2.64 7.96 20.63
C THR A 25 2.73 6.53 20.11
N ASN A 26 2.01 6.22 19.04
CA ASN A 26 1.99 4.88 18.46
C ASN A 26 2.87 4.76 17.20
N SER A 27 3.48 5.86 16.76
CA SER A 27 4.28 5.89 15.54
C SER A 27 3.50 5.42 14.32
N ARG A 28 2.28 5.93 14.16
CA ARG A 28 1.37 5.55 13.10
C ARG A 28 0.78 6.76 12.41
N VAL A 29 0.51 6.62 11.12
CA VAL A 29 -0.16 7.65 10.32
C VAL A 29 -1.44 7.06 9.77
N GLY A 30 -2.55 7.74 10.01
CA GLY A 30 -3.84 7.38 9.47
C GLY A 30 -4.27 8.38 8.42
N ILE A 31 -4.76 7.88 7.31
CA ILE A 31 -5.41 8.67 6.25
C ILE A 31 -6.85 8.18 6.16
N GLY A 32 -7.78 9.03 6.51
CA GLY A 32 -9.18 8.65 6.55
C GLY A 32 -9.59 7.83 7.75
N THR A 33 -8.74 7.75 8.76
CA THR A 33 -9.04 7.04 9.99
C THR A 33 -8.31 7.69 11.17
N SER A 34 -8.99 7.76 12.31
CA SER A 34 -8.39 8.23 13.55
C SER A 34 -7.81 7.07 14.39
N LEU A 35 -7.96 5.83 13.92
CA LEU A 35 -7.50 4.64 14.62
C LEU A 35 -6.63 3.79 13.70
N PRO A 36 -5.43 4.29 13.34
CA PRO A 36 -4.57 3.50 12.44
C PRO A 36 -4.10 2.24 13.14
N THR A 37 -4.15 1.12 12.42
CA THR A 37 -3.75 -0.19 12.93
C THR A 37 -2.36 -0.59 12.46
N ASP A 38 -1.76 0.20 11.61
CA ASP A 38 -0.43 -0.06 11.07
C ASP A 38 0.37 1.23 10.99
N THR A 39 1.64 1.13 10.65
CA THR A 39 2.50 2.31 10.53
C THR A 39 1.88 3.34 9.58
N LEU A 40 1.33 2.89 8.48
CA LEU A 40 0.50 3.71 7.60
C LEU A 40 -0.79 2.97 7.32
N HIS A 41 -1.90 3.56 7.74
CA HIS A 41 -3.22 3.00 7.52
C HIS A 41 -4.04 3.96 6.68
N VAL A 42 -4.39 3.56 5.47
CA VAL A 42 -5.26 4.33 4.58
C VAL A 42 -6.61 3.65 4.53
N ASN A 43 -7.62 4.35 5.03
CA ASN A 43 -8.99 3.86 4.95
C ASN A 43 -9.63 4.46 3.71
N GLY A 44 -9.44 3.78 2.58
CA GLY A 44 -9.89 4.26 1.29
C GLY A 44 -8.96 3.78 0.20
N GLY A 45 -9.05 4.43 -0.94
CA GLY A 45 -8.22 4.08 -2.08
C GLY A 45 -6.90 4.81 -2.09
N ILE A 46 -5.95 4.25 -2.81
CA ILE A 46 -4.65 4.86 -3.05
C ILE A 46 -4.45 4.90 -4.56
N ALA A 47 -4.19 6.09 -5.10
CA ALA A 47 -3.87 6.25 -6.51
C ALA A 47 -2.43 6.70 -6.64
N GLY A 48 -1.71 6.07 -7.53
CA GLY A 48 -0.31 6.39 -7.76
C GLY A 48 0.13 5.91 -9.13
N THR A 49 1.26 6.41 -9.57
CA THR A 49 1.86 5.97 -10.84
C THR A 49 2.62 4.68 -10.64
N ASP A 50 3.37 4.58 -9.55
CA ASP A 50 4.16 3.41 -9.23
C ASP A 50 3.93 2.99 -7.80
N PHE A 51 3.90 1.69 -7.56
CA PHE A 51 3.74 1.14 -6.23
C PHE A 51 4.77 0.03 -6.05
N VAL A 52 5.78 0.26 -5.27
CA VAL A 52 6.90 -0.67 -5.07
C VAL A 52 6.86 -1.22 -3.66
N ILE A 53 6.78 -2.53 -3.53
CA ILE A 53 6.80 -3.21 -2.24
C ILE A 53 7.99 -4.16 -2.24
N SER A 54 8.94 -3.92 -1.35
CA SER A 54 10.14 -4.75 -1.25
C SER A 54 9.91 -6.02 -0.41
N GLY A 55 8.83 -6.07 0.33
CA GLY A 55 8.50 -7.22 1.16
C GLY A 55 7.28 -7.96 0.65
N ILE A 56 6.26 -8.07 1.48
CA ILE A 56 5.07 -8.86 1.20
C ILE A 56 3.90 -7.93 0.93
N ALA A 57 3.20 -8.16 -0.18
CA ALA A 57 1.92 -7.50 -0.47
C ALA A 57 0.81 -8.52 -0.31
N THR A 58 -0.11 -8.26 0.61
CA THR A 58 -1.29 -9.10 0.81
C THR A 58 -2.47 -8.42 0.12
N ILE A 59 -2.93 -8.99 -0.98
CA ILE A 59 -3.97 -8.41 -1.81
C ILE A 59 -5.09 -9.43 -1.98
N PRO A 60 -6.26 -9.21 -1.35
CA PRO A 60 -7.38 -10.14 -1.51
C PRO A 60 -7.88 -10.25 -2.94
N THR A 61 -7.92 -9.13 -3.65
CA THR A 61 -8.35 -9.11 -5.04
C THR A 61 -7.40 -8.23 -5.83
N LEU A 62 -6.76 -8.81 -6.83
CA LEU A 62 -5.86 -8.08 -7.72
C LEU A 62 -6.50 -8.02 -9.09
N ASN A 63 -6.75 -6.81 -9.56
CA ASN A 63 -7.26 -6.55 -10.89
C ASN A 63 -6.13 -5.94 -11.73
N SER A 64 -5.61 -6.72 -12.66
CA SER A 64 -4.46 -6.30 -13.45
C SER A 64 -4.74 -6.51 -14.93
N THR A 65 -4.49 -5.47 -15.72
CA THR A 65 -4.59 -5.58 -17.17
C THR A 65 -3.41 -6.35 -17.73
N THR A 66 -2.23 -6.09 -17.20
CA THR A 66 -0.99 -6.77 -17.61
C THR A 66 -0.16 -7.06 -16.37
N GLY A 67 0.16 -8.31 -16.17
CA GLY A 67 0.98 -8.72 -15.03
C GLY A 67 2.18 -9.51 -15.47
N THR A 68 3.35 -9.17 -14.94
CA THR A 68 4.57 -9.94 -15.14
C THR A 68 4.95 -10.57 -13.81
N ILE A 69 4.89 -11.89 -13.76
CA ILE A 69 5.14 -12.64 -12.53
C ILE A 69 6.24 -13.63 -12.78
N THR A 70 7.37 -13.48 -12.08
CA THR A 70 8.49 -14.40 -12.24
C THR A 70 8.17 -15.76 -11.65
N ASN A 71 7.58 -15.80 -10.46
CA ASN A 71 7.20 -17.06 -9.80
C ASN A 71 5.77 -16.94 -9.33
N LEU A 72 4.92 -17.83 -9.83
CA LEU A 72 3.53 -17.87 -9.42
C LEU A 72 3.24 -19.22 -8.76
N SER A 73 2.78 -19.16 -7.50
CA SER A 73 2.28 -20.33 -6.80
C SER A 73 0.81 -20.11 -6.51
N ALA A 74 -0.04 -20.86 -7.17
CA ALA A 74 -1.47 -20.66 -7.06
C ALA A 74 -2.15 -21.99 -6.74
N THR A 75 -3.06 -21.98 -5.76
CA THR A 75 -3.86 -23.15 -5.42
C THR A 75 -4.84 -23.49 -6.54
N THR A 76 -5.48 -22.47 -7.07
CA THR A 76 -6.48 -22.66 -8.12
C THR A 76 -6.36 -21.53 -9.14
N ILE A 77 -6.27 -21.90 -10.40
CA ILE A 77 -6.36 -20.95 -11.51
C ILE A 77 -7.61 -21.33 -12.30
N SER A 78 -8.60 -20.45 -12.27
CA SER A 78 -9.90 -20.71 -12.88
C SER A 78 -10.19 -19.68 -13.94
N THR A 79 -9.83 -19.97 -15.18
CA THR A 79 -10.12 -19.11 -16.31
C THR A 79 -9.52 -19.71 -17.57
N SER A 80 -9.67 -19.00 -18.69
CA SER A 80 -9.01 -19.35 -19.93
C SER A 80 -7.54 -18.95 -19.87
N ILE A 81 -6.65 -19.91 -20.05
CA ILE A 81 -5.22 -19.68 -20.03
C ILE A 81 -4.67 -20.06 -21.39
N SER A 82 -3.96 -19.12 -22.00
CA SER A 82 -3.23 -19.39 -23.23
C SER A 82 -1.75 -19.47 -22.90
N LEU A 83 -1.18 -20.64 -23.06
CA LEU A 83 0.23 -20.88 -22.75
C LEU A 83 1.01 -20.88 -24.06
N SER A 84 2.08 -20.07 -24.08
CA SER A 84 2.97 -19.97 -25.19
C SER A 84 4.29 -20.59 -24.81
N GLY A 85 4.74 -21.55 -25.61
CA GLY A 85 5.95 -22.25 -25.37
C GLY A 85 5.71 -23.72 -25.07
N GLU A 86 6.68 -24.38 -24.47
CA GLU A 86 6.64 -25.81 -24.25
C GLU A 86 6.04 -26.12 -22.89
N TYR A 87 5.09 -27.05 -22.87
CA TYR A 87 4.59 -27.58 -21.61
C TYR A 87 4.37 -29.08 -21.78
N ASN A 88 4.48 -29.80 -20.68
CA ASN A 88 4.28 -31.24 -20.67
C ASN A 88 2.85 -31.58 -20.34
N THR A 89 2.30 -32.45 -21.12
CA THR A 89 0.96 -32.96 -20.88
C THR A 89 0.99 -34.35 -20.22
#